data_5b929ae4218a0a613785789d1f520441
#
_entry.id   5b929ae4218a0a613785789d1f520441
#
_cell.length_a   1.000
_cell.length_b   1.000
_cell.length_c   1.000
_cell.angle_alpha   90.00
_cell.angle_beta   90.00
_cell.angle_gamma   90.00
#
_symmetry.space_group_name_H-M   'P 1'
#
loop_
_entity.id
_entity.type
_entity.pdbx_description
1 polymer ?
#
loop_
_entity_poly.entity_id
_entity_poly.type
_entity_poly.pdbx_seq_one_letter_code
_entity_poly.pdbx_strand_id
1 'polypeptide(L)'
;MPTTNNMCDSHADEMDRESLVVAANESHAALPEKAANKKRAKRDVHGWVVLDKPIGMTSTHAVAVIKRLFSAKRAGHAGTLDPLASGCLPIALGEATKTVPFVVDGRKMYIFTVRWGEERDTDDAEGRVVNTSASRPERAAIAAVLPRFTGTIEQVPPRFSAIKIEGERAYDLAREIGRAHV
;
A
#
# COMPACT_ATOMS: atom_id res chain seq x y z
N MET A 1 20.36 50.56 27.32
CA MET A 1 21.41 50.40 26.32
C MET A 1 21.26 49.02 25.73
N PRO A 2 21.30 48.86 24.41
CA PRO A 2 20.07 48.58 23.65
C PRO A 2 19.90 47.10 23.32
N THR A 3 18.66 46.70 23.23
CA THR A 3 18.07 45.52 22.63
C THR A 3 18.45 45.37 21.17
N THR A 4 18.99 44.23 20.76
CA THR A 4 19.03 43.84 19.35
C THR A 4 18.03 42.71 19.14
N ASN A 5 16.97 43.08 18.50
CA ASN A 5 15.92 42.27 17.90
C ASN A 5 16.51 41.63 16.65
N ASN A 6 16.61 40.30 16.62
CA ASN A 6 16.97 39.59 15.40
C ASN A 6 15.71 38.87 14.90
N MET A 7 15.04 39.54 14.01
CA MET A 7 13.92 39.07 13.22
C MET A 7 14.49 38.09 12.19
N CYS A 8 14.22 36.81 12.38
CA CYS A 8 14.51 35.78 11.39
C CYS A 8 13.34 35.73 10.43
N ASP A 9 13.53 36.31 9.27
CA ASP A 9 12.61 36.26 8.14
C ASP A 9 12.43 34.82 7.68
N SER A 10 11.24 34.30 7.90
CA SER A 10 10.77 33.04 7.30
C SER A 10 10.29 33.34 5.88
N HIS A 11 11.16 33.19 4.90
CA HIS A 11 10.74 32.97 3.51
C HIS A 11 10.30 31.53 3.39
N ALA A 12 9.02 31.29 3.63
CA ALA A 12 8.35 30.09 3.16
C ALA A 12 8.14 30.28 1.66
N ASP A 13 8.93 29.55 0.90
CA ASP A 13 8.79 29.42 -0.55
C ASP A 13 7.44 28.77 -0.84
N GLU A 14 6.50 29.58 -1.27
CA GLU A 14 5.17 29.22 -1.75
C GLU A 14 5.37 28.58 -3.13
N MET A 15 5.67 27.27 -3.13
CA MET A 15 5.71 26.50 -4.36
C MET A 15 4.29 26.33 -4.88
N ASP A 16 4.04 27.09 -5.91
CA ASP A 16 2.92 27.12 -6.83
C ASP A 16 2.37 25.72 -7.14
N ARG A 17 1.16 25.46 -6.62
CA ARG A 17 0.39 24.23 -6.90
C ARG A 17 -0.52 24.46 -8.10
N GLU A 18 -0.03 25.07 -9.12
CA GLU A 18 -0.76 25.12 -10.38
C GLU A 18 -0.23 24.08 -11.37
N SER A 19 -1.20 23.38 -11.91
CA SER A 19 -1.16 22.65 -13.18
C SER A 19 -0.51 21.27 -13.19
N LEU A 20 -1.32 20.26 -12.96
CA LEU A 20 -1.61 19.25 -13.97
C LEU A 20 -2.99 18.60 -13.71
N VAL A 21 -4.03 19.40 -13.80
CA VAL A 21 -5.37 18.87 -14.07
C VAL A 21 -5.41 18.59 -15.57
N VAL A 22 -5.06 17.40 -16.00
CA VAL A 22 -5.42 16.92 -17.33
C VAL A 22 -6.92 16.71 -17.31
N ALA A 23 -7.67 17.62 -17.92
CA ALA A 23 -9.09 17.51 -18.15
C ALA A 23 -9.36 16.18 -18.86
N ALA A 24 -10.01 15.25 -18.16
CA ALA A 24 -10.62 14.10 -18.79
C ALA A 24 -11.80 14.59 -19.61
N ASN A 25 -11.58 14.75 -20.91
CA ASN A 25 -12.61 15.06 -21.86
C ASN A 25 -13.53 13.83 -21.97
N GLU A 26 -14.74 13.91 -21.42
CA GLU A 26 -15.79 12.91 -21.58
C GLU A 26 -16.28 12.91 -23.02
N SER A 27 -15.56 12.24 -23.89
CA SER A 27 -16.12 11.78 -25.15
C SER A 27 -16.63 10.34 -24.95
N HIS A 28 -17.93 10.17 -24.89
CA HIS A 28 -18.62 8.89 -24.99
C HIS A 28 -18.35 8.28 -26.37
N ALA A 29 -17.16 7.71 -26.54
CA ALA A 29 -16.86 6.87 -27.70
C ALA A 29 -17.38 5.47 -27.38
N ALA A 30 -18.30 4.97 -28.18
CA ALA A 30 -18.81 3.60 -28.14
C ALA A 30 -17.64 2.61 -28.02
N LEU A 31 -17.74 1.69 -27.05
CA LEU A 31 -16.78 0.63 -26.85
C LEU A 31 -16.63 -0.19 -28.14
N PRO A 32 -15.44 -0.36 -28.69
CA PRO A 32 -15.27 -1.21 -29.86
C PRO A 32 -15.61 -2.66 -29.49
N GLU A 33 -16.38 -3.31 -30.35
CA GLU A 33 -16.70 -4.73 -30.30
C GLU A 33 -15.47 -5.58 -29.95
N LYS A 34 -15.70 -6.64 -29.17
CA LYS A 34 -14.71 -7.60 -28.69
C LYS A 34 -13.75 -8.04 -29.81
N ALA A 35 -12.66 -7.32 -29.97
CA ALA A 35 -11.56 -7.77 -30.82
C ALA A 35 -11.07 -9.11 -30.26
N ALA A 36 -11.06 -10.14 -31.11
CA ALA A 36 -10.60 -11.49 -30.80
C ALA A 36 -9.24 -11.42 -30.10
N ASN A 37 -9.17 -12.00 -28.90
CA ASN A 37 -8.01 -11.94 -27.98
C ASN A 37 -6.84 -12.76 -28.56
N LYS A 38 -6.20 -12.23 -29.61
CA LYS A 38 -4.95 -12.78 -30.14
C LYS A 38 -3.92 -12.70 -29.02
N LYS A 39 -3.55 -13.83 -28.41
CA LYS A 39 -2.50 -13.90 -27.37
C LYS A 39 -1.26 -13.17 -27.88
N ARG A 40 -0.99 -11.99 -27.37
CA ARG A 40 0.23 -11.24 -27.70
C ARG A 40 1.45 -12.08 -27.30
N ALA A 41 2.43 -12.19 -28.20
CA ALA A 41 3.69 -12.87 -27.92
C ALA A 41 4.35 -12.20 -26.70
N LYS A 42 4.85 -13.01 -25.77
CA LYS A 42 5.57 -12.52 -24.59
C LYS A 42 6.90 -11.92 -25.01
N ARG A 43 7.25 -10.79 -24.42
CA ARG A 43 8.46 -10.01 -24.73
C ARG A 43 9.45 -10.06 -23.58
N ASP A 44 10.74 -9.97 -23.91
CA ASP A 44 11.79 -9.72 -22.92
C ASP A 44 11.82 -8.22 -22.63
N VAL A 45 11.04 -7.81 -21.63
CA VAL A 45 10.97 -6.44 -21.12
C VAL A 45 11.63 -6.43 -19.76
N HIS A 46 12.57 -5.51 -19.54
CA HIS A 46 13.35 -5.39 -18.31
C HIS A 46 13.21 -3.97 -17.76
N GLY A 47 13.10 -3.83 -16.45
CA GLY A 47 13.04 -2.53 -15.77
C GLY A 47 12.01 -2.47 -14.66
N TRP A 48 11.80 -1.28 -14.17
CA TRP A 48 10.87 -1.00 -13.06
C TRP A 48 9.71 -0.13 -13.53
N VAL A 49 8.53 -0.44 -13.01
CA VAL A 49 7.33 0.42 -13.09
C VAL A 49 6.96 0.79 -11.68
N VAL A 50 6.81 2.08 -11.42
CA VAL A 50 6.26 2.58 -10.16
C VAL A 50 4.78 2.85 -10.40
N LEU A 51 3.93 2.06 -9.77
CA LEU A 51 2.48 2.18 -9.89
C LEU A 51 1.92 2.86 -8.65
N ASP A 52 1.13 3.91 -8.83
CA ASP A 52 0.22 4.37 -7.79
C ASP A 52 -0.97 3.41 -7.76
N LYS A 53 -0.92 2.44 -6.83
CA LYS A 53 -1.94 1.39 -6.75
C LYS A 53 -3.24 1.97 -6.20
N PRO A 54 -4.36 1.87 -6.91
CA PRO A 54 -5.64 2.32 -6.39
C PRO A 54 -6.16 1.41 -5.26
N ILE A 55 -7.05 1.96 -4.44
CA ILE A 55 -7.84 1.20 -3.46
C ILE A 55 -8.70 0.16 -4.19
N GLY A 56 -8.95 -0.98 -3.56
CA GLY A 56 -9.75 -2.08 -4.08
C GLY A 56 -9.00 -3.06 -4.99
N MET A 57 -7.74 -2.76 -5.33
CA MET A 57 -6.89 -3.64 -6.14
C MET A 57 -5.86 -4.36 -5.28
N THR A 58 -5.69 -5.68 -5.46
CA THR A 58 -4.59 -6.42 -4.83
C THR A 58 -3.27 -6.16 -5.56
N SER A 59 -2.15 -6.25 -4.83
CA SER A 59 -0.81 -6.14 -5.43
C SER A 59 -0.57 -7.19 -6.51
N THR A 60 -1.05 -8.41 -6.33
CA THR A 60 -0.97 -9.47 -7.33
C THR A 60 -1.76 -9.13 -8.60
N HIS A 61 -2.95 -8.56 -8.46
CA HIS A 61 -3.75 -8.11 -9.61
C HIS A 61 -3.02 -7.00 -10.37
N ALA A 62 -2.47 -6.03 -9.66
CA ALA A 62 -1.66 -4.96 -10.26
C ALA A 62 -0.50 -5.51 -11.10
N VAL A 63 0.26 -6.48 -10.56
CA VAL A 63 1.32 -7.17 -11.31
C VAL A 63 0.78 -7.85 -12.56
N ALA A 64 -0.37 -8.53 -12.47
CA ALA A 64 -0.97 -9.21 -13.63
C ALA A 64 -1.39 -8.22 -14.73
N VAL A 65 -1.94 -7.06 -14.35
CA VAL A 65 -2.31 -5.99 -15.29
C VAL A 65 -1.06 -5.45 -16.00
N ILE A 66 -0.04 -5.05 -15.23
CA ILE A 66 1.21 -4.51 -15.77
C ILE A 66 1.92 -5.54 -16.64
N LYS A 67 2.03 -6.79 -16.19
CA LYS A 67 2.63 -7.89 -16.98
C LYS A 67 1.92 -8.06 -18.32
N ARG A 68 0.60 -7.97 -18.36
CA ARG A 68 -0.19 -8.07 -19.59
C ARG A 68 0.01 -6.85 -20.49
N LEU A 69 0.01 -5.64 -19.92
CA LEU A 69 0.17 -4.39 -20.65
C LEU A 69 1.50 -4.37 -21.42
N PHE A 70 2.58 -4.76 -20.76
CA PHE A 70 3.92 -4.84 -21.37
C PHE A 70 4.18 -6.14 -22.14
N SER A 71 3.24 -7.11 -22.10
CA SER A 71 3.45 -8.47 -22.62
C SER A 71 4.72 -9.11 -22.03
N ALA A 72 5.08 -8.78 -20.79
CA ALA A 72 6.32 -9.21 -20.17
C ALA A 72 6.30 -10.71 -19.83
N LYS A 73 7.44 -11.39 -19.99
CA LYS A 73 7.61 -12.80 -19.60
C LYS A 73 7.58 -12.95 -18.08
N ARG A 74 8.22 -12.04 -17.34
CA ARG A 74 8.31 -12.03 -15.86
C ARG A 74 7.86 -10.69 -15.32
N ALA A 75 7.19 -10.71 -14.18
CA ALA A 75 6.88 -9.54 -13.38
C ALA A 75 6.71 -9.93 -11.91
N GLY A 76 7.03 -9.03 -11.00
CA GLY A 76 6.82 -9.19 -9.57
C GLY A 76 6.82 -7.83 -8.88
N HIS A 77 6.14 -7.70 -7.73
CA HIS A 77 6.14 -6.46 -6.95
C HIS A 77 7.21 -6.51 -5.84
N ALA A 78 7.69 -5.34 -5.45
CA ALA A 78 8.60 -5.15 -4.33
C ALA A 78 7.87 -4.55 -3.13
N GLY A 79 7.28 -5.40 -2.33
CA GLY A 79 6.41 -5.06 -1.21
C GLY A 79 4.94 -5.32 -1.55
N THR A 80 4.14 -5.52 -0.51
CA THR A 80 2.70 -5.76 -0.63
C THR A 80 1.95 -4.56 -0.10
N LEU A 81 0.95 -4.10 -0.83
CA LEU A 81 -0.08 -3.20 -0.35
C LEU A 81 -1.40 -3.97 -0.31
N ASP A 82 -2.10 -3.85 0.80
CA ASP A 82 -3.43 -4.45 0.98
C ASP A 82 -4.46 -3.82 0.02
N PRO A 83 -5.59 -4.49 -0.24
CA PRO A 83 -6.63 -3.94 -1.10
C PRO A 83 -7.12 -2.56 -0.65
N LEU A 84 -7.23 -2.32 0.66
CA LEU A 84 -7.63 -1.04 1.25
C LEU A 84 -6.56 0.05 1.16
N ALA A 85 -5.30 -0.32 0.93
CA ALA A 85 -4.21 0.65 0.81
C ALA A 85 -4.06 1.13 -0.64
N SER A 86 -3.75 2.40 -0.81
CA SER A 86 -3.30 3.00 -2.07
C SER A 86 -1.84 3.45 -1.96
N GLY A 87 -1.20 3.74 -3.09
CA GLY A 87 0.12 4.35 -3.14
C GLY A 87 1.17 3.55 -3.88
N CYS A 88 2.42 3.88 -3.62
CA CYS A 88 3.57 3.43 -4.37
C CYS A 88 3.76 1.90 -4.31
N LEU A 89 3.55 1.23 -5.43
CA LEU A 89 3.82 -0.19 -5.63
C LEU A 89 4.89 -0.36 -6.72
N PRO A 90 6.16 -0.61 -6.37
CA PRO A 90 7.20 -0.89 -7.35
C PRO A 90 6.99 -2.28 -7.95
N ILE A 91 6.97 -2.35 -9.29
CA ILE A 91 6.81 -3.60 -10.06
C ILE A 91 8.02 -3.79 -10.96
N ALA A 92 8.74 -4.88 -10.74
CA ALA A 92 9.88 -5.28 -11.54
C ALA A 92 9.44 -6.13 -12.74
N LEU A 93 10.05 -5.90 -13.89
CA LEU A 93 9.85 -6.67 -15.12
C LEU A 93 11.15 -7.36 -15.55
N GLY A 94 11.04 -8.59 -16.01
CA GLY A 94 12.16 -9.37 -16.56
C GLY A 94 13.31 -9.50 -15.56
N GLU A 95 14.54 -9.14 -15.97
CA GLU A 95 15.75 -9.26 -15.13
C GLU A 95 15.70 -8.38 -13.87
N ALA A 96 14.96 -7.27 -13.86
CA ALA A 96 14.77 -6.45 -12.67
C ALA A 96 14.11 -7.21 -11.51
N THR A 97 13.41 -8.33 -11.77
CA THR A 97 12.85 -9.17 -10.69
C THR A 97 13.94 -9.76 -9.77
N LYS A 98 15.19 -9.84 -10.21
CA LYS A 98 16.33 -10.29 -9.40
C LYS A 98 16.75 -9.25 -8.35
N THR A 99 16.42 -7.99 -8.57
CA THR A 99 16.77 -6.89 -7.65
C THR A 99 15.63 -6.53 -6.67
N VAL A 100 14.50 -7.22 -6.73
CA VAL A 100 13.35 -7.04 -5.82
C VAL A 100 13.75 -7.09 -4.34
N PRO A 101 14.61 -8.03 -3.85
CA PRO A 101 14.99 -8.07 -2.44
C PRO A 101 15.55 -6.74 -1.91
N PHE A 102 16.40 -6.07 -2.69
CA PHE A 102 17.01 -4.79 -2.28
C PHE A 102 15.97 -3.68 -2.08
N VAL A 103 14.88 -3.70 -2.84
CA VAL A 103 13.77 -2.72 -2.70
C VAL A 103 12.85 -3.11 -1.55
N VAL A 104 12.62 -4.42 -1.35
CA VAL A 104 11.81 -4.93 -0.23
C VAL A 104 12.45 -4.57 1.11
N ASP A 105 13.77 -4.62 1.22
CA ASP A 105 14.51 -4.30 2.44
C ASP A 105 14.66 -2.78 2.67
N GLY A 106 14.26 -1.96 1.69
CA GLY A 106 14.33 -0.51 1.76
C GLY A 106 13.35 0.10 2.78
N ARG A 107 13.63 1.34 3.18
CA ARG A 107 12.74 2.12 4.05
C ARG A 107 11.39 2.35 3.39
N LYS A 108 10.31 2.21 4.17
CA LYS A 108 8.93 2.47 3.75
C LYS A 108 8.28 3.49 4.67
N MET A 109 7.39 4.28 4.11
CA MET A 109 6.58 5.25 4.85
C MET A 109 5.11 4.97 4.58
N TYR A 110 4.32 4.95 5.65
CA TYR A 110 2.88 4.74 5.59
C TYR A 110 2.16 5.87 6.31
N ILE A 111 1.05 6.30 5.75
CA ILE A 111 0.10 7.21 6.38
C ILE A 111 -1.19 6.43 6.59
N PHE A 112 -1.70 6.44 7.80
CA PHE A 112 -2.92 5.73 8.15
C PHE A 112 -3.76 6.52 9.15
N THR A 113 -5.05 6.22 9.18
CA THR A 113 -6.00 6.81 10.13
C THR A 113 -6.48 5.74 11.09
N VAL A 114 -6.39 6.02 12.39
CA VAL A 114 -6.93 5.16 13.44
C VAL A 114 -8.31 5.67 13.85
N ARG A 115 -9.31 4.79 13.81
CA ARG A 115 -10.63 5.05 14.39
C ARG A 115 -10.70 4.45 15.78
N TRP A 116 -10.89 5.30 16.77
CA TRP A 116 -11.00 4.86 18.16
C TRP A 116 -12.39 4.28 18.48
N GLY A 117 -12.41 3.28 19.35
CA GLY A 117 -13.62 2.73 19.94
C GLY A 117 -14.08 1.41 19.35
N GLU A 118 -13.42 0.89 18.37
CA GLU A 118 -13.68 -0.43 17.77
C GLU A 118 -12.38 -1.19 17.60
N GLU A 119 -12.37 -2.46 17.97
CA GLU A 119 -11.36 -3.44 17.62
C GLU A 119 -11.96 -4.41 16.62
N ARG A 120 -11.24 -4.73 15.56
CA ARG A 120 -11.70 -5.61 14.49
C ARG A 120 -10.80 -6.83 14.35
N ASP A 121 -11.35 -7.94 13.92
CA ASP A 121 -10.66 -9.23 13.84
C ASP A 121 -9.53 -9.25 12.77
N THR A 122 -9.53 -8.32 11.83
CA THR A 122 -8.48 -8.15 10.81
C THR A 122 -7.52 -6.99 11.09
N ASP A 123 -7.72 -6.23 12.19
CA ASP A 123 -6.99 -4.99 12.50
C ASP A 123 -7.12 -3.90 11.43
N ASP A 124 -8.11 -3.99 10.55
CA ASP A 124 -8.43 -3.02 9.52
C ASP A 124 -9.95 -2.76 9.39
N ALA A 125 -10.35 -1.96 8.40
CA ALA A 125 -11.74 -1.57 8.21
C ALA A 125 -12.63 -2.68 7.62
N GLU A 126 -12.08 -3.77 7.09
CA GLU A 126 -12.84 -4.87 6.48
C GLU A 126 -13.32 -5.90 7.52
N GLY A 127 -12.62 -6.01 8.66
CA GLY A 127 -12.92 -6.97 9.70
C GLY A 127 -14.24 -6.72 10.44
N ARG A 128 -14.74 -7.76 11.11
CA ARG A 128 -15.89 -7.65 12.00
C ARG A 128 -15.45 -7.03 13.33
N VAL A 129 -16.32 -6.21 13.93
CA VAL A 129 -16.10 -5.65 15.27
C VAL A 129 -16.14 -6.79 16.29
N VAL A 130 -15.02 -6.98 17.01
CA VAL A 130 -14.87 -8.00 18.07
C VAL A 130 -14.91 -7.39 19.47
N ASN A 131 -14.56 -6.10 19.59
CA ASN A 131 -14.61 -5.38 20.86
C ASN A 131 -14.96 -3.91 20.62
N THR A 132 -15.57 -3.27 21.63
CA THR A 132 -15.91 -1.84 21.59
C THR A 132 -15.49 -1.14 22.87
N SER A 133 -15.12 0.14 22.75
CA SER A 133 -14.74 1.00 23.88
C SER A 133 -15.28 2.40 23.69
N ALA A 134 -15.75 3.00 24.76
CA ALA A 134 -16.13 4.41 24.78
C ALA A 134 -14.90 5.35 24.89
N SER A 135 -13.71 4.80 25.13
CA SER A 135 -12.47 5.59 25.28
C SER A 135 -12.15 6.36 24.00
N ARG A 136 -11.82 7.62 24.17
CA ARG A 136 -11.33 8.52 23.10
C ARG A 136 -10.10 9.22 23.65
N PRO A 137 -8.90 8.66 23.42
CA PRO A 137 -7.68 9.22 24.00
C PRO A 137 -7.39 10.60 23.42
N GLU A 138 -6.95 11.50 24.29
CA GLU A 138 -6.46 12.80 23.88
C GLU A 138 -5.09 12.70 23.23
N ARG A 139 -4.71 13.74 22.46
CA ARG A 139 -3.45 13.80 21.75
C ARG A 139 -2.22 13.55 22.65
N ALA A 140 -2.24 14.07 23.86
CA ALA A 140 -1.13 13.88 24.81
C ALA A 140 -0.96 12.41 25.21
N ALA A 141 -2.07 11.71 25.47
CA ALA A 141 -2.06 10.28 25.80
C ALA A 141 -1.55 9.44 24.61
N ILE A 142 -1.96 9.78 23.39
CA ILE A 142 -1.46 9.12 22.17
C ILE A 142 0.06 9.34 22.05
N ALA A 143 0.53 10.59 22.17
CA ALA A 143 1.94 10.92 22.05
C ALA A 143 2.80 10.19 23.10
N ALA A 144 2.29 10.02 24.32
CA ALA A 144 2.99 9.32 25.39
C ALA A 144 3.20 7.81 25.13
N VAL A 145 2.36 7.21 24.28
CA VAL A 145 2.42 5.79 23.95
C VAL A 145 3.35 5.52 22.75
N LEU A 146 3.50 6.46 21.81
CA LEU A 146 4.28 6.26 20.58
C LEU A 146 5.70 5.73 20.79
N PRO A 147 6.47 6.11 21.83
CA PRO A 147 7.80 5.55 22.06
C PRO A 147 7.82 4.02 22.21
N ARG A 148 6.72 3.41 22.67
CA ARG A 148 6.60 1.95 22.80
C ARG A 148 6.52 1.23 21.44
N PHE A 149 6.23 1.97 20.39
CA PHE A 149 6.10 1.48 19.00
C PHE A 149 7.23 2.00 18.11
N THR A 150 8.31 2.52 18.71
CA THR A 150 9.42 3.13 17.98
C THR A 150 10.70 2.32 18.22
N GLY A 151 11.49 2.10 17.17
CA GLY A 151 12.73 1.33 17.23
C GLY A 151 12.48 -0.17 17.06
N THR A 152 13.36 -1.00 17.63
CA THR A 152 13.22 -2.45 17.61
C THR A 152 12.19 -2.87 18.66
N ILE A 153 11.09 -3.43 18.22
CA ILE A 153 10.01 -3.92 19.08
C ILE A 153 9.70 -5.38 18.77
N GLU A 154 9.23 -6.11 19.77
CA GLU A 154 8.62 -7.42 19.57
C GLU A 154 7.15 -7.24 19.21
N GLN A 155 6.71 -7.90 18.16
CA GLN A 155 5.33 -7.84 17.69
C GLN A 155 4.78 -9.24 17.43
N VAL A 156 3.59 -9.53 17.95
CA VAL A 156 2.82 -10.70 17.53
C VAL A 156 2.14 -10.35 16.22
N PRO A 157 2.41 -11.08 15.11
CA PRO A 157 1.77 -10.81 13.83
C PRO A 157 0.26 -10.96 13.92
N PRO A 158 -0.52 -10.11 13.23
CA PRO A 158 -1.96 -10.29 13.11
C PRO A 158 -2.32 -11.65 12.50
N ARG A 159 -3.43 -12.23 12.93
CA ARG A 159 -3.91 -13.54 12.43
C ARG A 159 -4.11 -13.56 10.91
N PHE A 160 -4.52 -12.45 10.33
CA PHE A 160 -4.74 -12.26 8.90
C PHE A 160 -3.56 -11.53 8.23
N SER A 161 -2.33 -11.90 8.55
CA SER A 161 -1.13 -11.32 7.94
C SER A 161 -0.66 -12.08 6.70
N ALA A 162 0.09 -11.41 5.82
CA ALA A 162 0.73 -12.02 4.66
C ALA A 162 2.03 -12.79 5.03
N ILE A 163 2.39 -12.88 6.30
CA ILE A 163 3.56 -13.59 6.80
C ILE A 163 3.38 -15.08 6.54
N LYS A 164 4.43 -15.72 6.09
CA LYS A 164 4.44 -17.17 5.88
C LYS A 164 4.82 -17.87 7.18
N ILE A 165 3.98 -18.83 7.61
CA ILE A 165 4.24 -19.75 8.70
C ILE A 165 4.38 -21.13 8.04
N GLU A 166 5.56 -21.77 8.19
CA GLU A 166 5.85 -23.08 7.57
C GLU A 166 5.61 -23.16 6.04
N GLY A 167 5.78 -22.02 5.36
CA GLY A 167 5.61 -21.94 3.89
C GLY A 167 4.22 -21.50 3.43
N GLU A 168 3.20 -21.54 4.28
CA GLU A 168 1.84 -21.08 4.02
C GLU A 168 1.60 -19.68 4.59
N ARG A 169 0.70 -18.91 3.97
CA ARG A 169 0.40 -17.56 4.47
C ARG A 169 -0.51 -17.67 5.69
N ALA A 170 -0.19 -16.92 6.75
CA ALA A 170 -0.96 -16.92 8.00
C ALA A 170 -2.46 -16.66 7.76
N TYR A 171 -2.82 -15.82 6.80
CA TYR A 171 -4.19 -15.51 6.48
C TYR A 171 -4.93 -16.68 5.79
N ASP A 172 -4.25 -17.52 5.00
CA ASP A 172 -4.82 -18.73 4.39
C ASP A 172 -5.11 -19.77 5.48
N LEU A 173 -4.16 -19.99 6.39
CA LEU A 173 -4.33 -20.84 7.59
C LEU A 173 -5.49 -20.37 8.48
N ALA A 174 -5.60 -19.06 8.73
CA ALA A 174 -6.69 -18.50 9.54
C ALA A 174 -8.07 -18.73 8.91
N ARG A 175 -8.19 -18.72 7.59
CA ARG A 175 -9.43 -19.02 6.86
C ARG A 175 -9.78 -20.50 6.92
N GLU A 176 -8.80 -21.40 6.87
CA GLU A 176 -9.02 -22.84 6.99
C GLU A 176 -9.50 -23.24 8.39
N ILE A 177 -8.87 -22.69 9.43
CA ILE A 177 -9.29 -22.89 10.82
C ILE A 177 -10.72 -22.36 11.05
N GLY A 178 -11.07 -21.21 10.46
CA GLY A 178 -12.43 -20.65 10.52
C GLY A 178 -13.49 -21.49 9.81
N ARG A 179 -13.12 -22.29 8.81
CA ARG A 179 -14.03 -23.23 8.13
C ARG A 179 -14.21 -24.56 8.88
N ALA A 180 -13.27 -24.93 9.75
CA ALA A 180 -13.34 -26.15 10.53
C ALA A 180 -14.28 -26.06 11.76
N HIS A 181 -14.82 -24.88 12.03
CA HIS A 181 -15.72 -24.62 13.18
C HIS A 181 -17.13 -24.16 12.75
N VAL A 182 -17.58 -24.47 11.53
CA VAL A 182 -18.96 -24.23 11.06
C VAL A 182 -19.69 -25.55 10.86
#